data_ed52095b23b987dfe5efb6feee580a2a
#
_entry.id   ed52095b23b987dfe5efb6feee580a2a
#
_cell.length_a   1.000
_cell.length_b   1.000
_cell.length_c   1.000
_cell.angle_alpha   90.00
_cell.angle_beta   90.00
_cell.angle_gamma   90.00
#
_symmetry.space_group_name_H-M   'P 1'
#
loop_
_entity.id
_entity.type
_entity.pdbx_description
1 polymer ?
#
loop_
_entity_poly.entity_id
_entity_poly.type
_entity_poly.pdbx_seq_one_letter_code
_entity_poly.pdbx_strand_id
1 'polypeptide(L)'
;HTRFALVSWGSEMCIRDRSEEEHLQQLEKIAVYARVSPENKIRIVDAWQQKGKITAMTGDGVNDAPALKKADIGVAMGITGTEVSKDAAAMILTDDNFATIIKAVCNGRNVYRNIKNAIQFLLSGNMAGILAVLYCCVAGLPAPFAAVHLLFINLLTDSLPALAIGMESVDERLLQDTPRDPSEKLLNSSFIRNMLIYGSMIAAVTITAFYLGDPVHTVQTAMTMAFATLTLARLFHGFNLRSKYSLVRIGLCSNRWSIVAFGVGVLLLVLVLCIPAARSAFAASSLTGAQTVSVAVLAGLPTIIIPVSYTHLRAHETKAN
;
A
#
# COMPACT_ATOMS: atom_id res chain seq x y z
N HIS A 1 12.34 -6.07 25.52
CA HIS A 1 13.32 -6.10 26.62
C HIS A 1 14.60 -5.42 26.17
N THR A 2 14.75 -4.14 26.50
CA THR A 2 16.00 -3.39 26.30
C THR A 2 16.93 -3.80 27.43
N ARG A 3 17.94 -4.63 27.14
CA ARG A 3 19.01 -4.94 28.09
C ARG A 3 20.05 -3.82 28.01
N PHE A 4 20.08 -2.95 28.99
CA PHE A 4 21.21 -2.07 29.21
C PHE A 4 22.31 -2.89 29.89
N ALA A 5 23.39 -3.20 29.17
CA ALA A 5 24.61 -3.69 29.76
C ALA A 5 25.55 -2.50 29.95
N LEU A 6 25.86 -2.15 31.18
CA LEU A 6 26.94 -1.24 31.51
C LEU A 6 28.25 -1.90 31.08
N VAL A 7 28.84 -1.44 29.99
CA VAL A 7 30.13 -1.89 29.52
C VAL A 7 31.21 -1.02 30.16
N SER A 8 32.08 -1.66 30.95
CA SER A 8 33.27 -1.12 31.59
C SER A 8 34.22 -0.47 30.58
N TRP A 9 35.07 0.43 31.06
CA TRP A 9 36.10 1.24 30.37
C TRP A 9 37.04 0.47 29.40
N GLY A 10 36.94 -0.86 29.30
CA GLY A 10 37.73 -1.70 28.38
C GLY A 10 37.19 -1.85 26.96
N SER A 11 36.00 -1.31 26.62
CA SER A 11 35.34 -1.56 25.31
C SER A 11 35.97 -0.81 24.14
N GLU A 12 36.67 0.30 24.34
CA GLU A 12 37.34 1.06 23.29
C GLU A 12 38.60 0.35 22.76
N MET A 13 39.37 -0.31 23.65
CA MET A 13 40.50 -1.18 23.27
C MET A 13 40.04 -2.44 22.53
N CYS A 14 38.86 -2.94 22.81
CA CYS A 14 38.35 -4.18 22.22
C CYS A 14 38.03 -4.09 20.72
N ILE A 15 37.70 -2.91 20.16
CA ILE A 15 37.41 -2.77 18.71
C ILE A 15 38.71 -2.52 17.94
N ARG A 16 39.64 -1.78 18.51
CA ARG A 16 40.88 -1.37 17.88
C ARG A 16 41.82 -2.53 17.60
N ASP A 17 41.81 -3.53 18.49
CA ASP A 17 42.76 -4.64 18.50
C ASP A 17 42.17 -5.97 18.03
N ARG A 18 40.86 -6.00 17.63
CA ARG A 18 40.19 -7.22 17.16
C ARG A 18 40.15 -7.31 15.64
N SER A 19 40.28 -8.57 15.15
CA SER A 19 40.00 -8.84 13.74
C SER A 19 38.51 -8.59 13.40
N GLU A 20 38.22 -8.37 12.15
CA GLU A 20 36.83 -8.16 11.68
C GLU A 20 35.96 -9.38 12.01
N GLU A 21 36.50 -10.58 11.89
CA GLU A 21 35.80 -11.85 12.17
C GLU A 21 35.39 -11.98 13.65
N GLU A 22 36.29 -11.65 14.57
CA GLU A 22 36.00 -11.65 16.02
C GLU A 22 34.96 -10.59 16.39
N HIS A 23 35.01 -9.42 15.78
CA HIS A 23 34.04 -8.37 15.98
C HIS A 23 32.65 -8.80 15.50
N LEU A 24 32.54 -9.40 14.34
CA LEU A 24 31.29 -9.92 13.80
C LEU A 24 30.65 -10.99 14.68
N GLN A 25 31.45 -11.89 15.28
CA GLN A 25 30.95 -12.95 16.17
C GLN A 25 30.37 -12.39 17.48
N GLN A 26 30.91 -11.30 17.98
CA GLN A 26 30.51 -10.71 19.28
C GLN A 26 29.54 -9.53 19.15
N LEU A 27 29.28 -9.08 17.93
CA LEU A 27 28.50 -7.87 17.63
C LEU A 27 27.16 -7.83 18.37
N GLU A 28 26.42 -8.92 18.42
CA GLU A 28 25.11 -9.00 19.06
C GLU A 28 25.16 -9.01 20.59
N LYS A 29 26.34 -9.29 21.17
CA LYS A 29 26.56 -9.29 22.62
C LYS A 29 26.95 -7.92 23.15
N ILE A 30 27.41 -7.02 22.28
CA ILE A 30 27.87 -5.69 22.63
C ILE A 30 26.68 -4.73 22.52
N ALA A 31 26.24 -4.20 23.64
CA ALA A 31 25.15 -3.24 23.70
C ALA A 31 25.60 -1.78 23.60
N VAL A 32 26.84 -1.48 24.02
CA VAL A 32 27.36 -0.12 24.08
C VAL A 32 28.82 -0.09 23.60
N TYR A 33 29.10 0.84 22.71
CA TYR A 33 30.45 1.21 22.26
C TYR A 33 30.75 2.62 22.76
N ALA A 34 31.77 2.81 23.59
CA ALA A 34 32.15 4.09 24.14
C ALA A 34 33.41 4.65 23.46
N ARG A 35 33.46 5.97 23.28
CA ARG A 35 34.61 6.73 22.71
C ARG A 35 35.12 6.17 21.38
N VAL A 36 34.20 5.91 20.48
CA VAL A 36 34.49 5.31 19.18
C VAL A 36 35.06 6.35 18.21
N SER A 37 36.19 6.03 17.58
CA SER A 37 36.73 6.88 16.48
C SER A 37 35.82 6.86 15.27
N PRO A 38 35.88 7.90 14.39
CA PRO A 38 35.06 7.93 13.17
C PRO A 38 35.17 6.67 12.30
N GLU A 39 36.38 6.14 12.17
CA GLU A 39 36.64 4.91 11.40
C GLU A 39 35.94 3.69 12.03
N ASN A 40 35.99 3.57 13.34
CA ASN A 40 35.33 2.48 14.05
C ASN A 40 33.80 2.60 14.02
N LYS A 41 33.22 3.81 13.93
CA LYS A 41 31.79 4.00 13.70
C LYS A 41 31.37 3.40 12.37
N ILE A 42 32.15 3.61 11.31
CA ILE A 42 31.91 3.01 9.99
C ILE A 42 32.00 1.49 10.08
N ARG A 43 33.00 0.92 10.76
CA ARG A 43 33.16 -0.53 10.93
C ARG A 43 31.99 -1.15 11.68
N ILE A 44 31.44 -0.48 12.70
CA ILE A 44 30.26 -0.97 13.44
C ILE A 44 29.04 -1.01 12.50
N VAL A 45 28.79 0.06 11.73
CA VAL A 45 27.70 0.10 10.76
C VAL A 45 27.85 -1.01 9.73
N ASP A 46 29.02 -1.17 9.16
CA ASP A 46 29.32 -2.19 8.16
C ASP A 46 29.12 -3.61 8.70
N ALA A 47 29.57 -3.86 9.93
CA ALA A 47 29.40 -5.16 10.59
C ALA A 47 27.91 -5.54 10.78
N TRP A 48 27.05 -4.58 11.13
CA TRP A 48 25.62 -4.83 11.21
C TRP A 48 24.98 -5.04 9.84
N GLN A 49 25.42 -4.30 8.80
CA GLN A 49 24.98 -4.49 7.42
C GLN A 49 25.38 -5.86 6.86
N GLN A 50 26.62 -6.32 7.15
CA GLN A 50 27.08 -7.67 6.77
C GLN A 50 26.23 -8.78 7.40
N LYS A 51 25.65 -8.56 8.59
CA LYS A 51 24.68 -9.46 9.22
C LYS A 51 23.25 -9.34 8.64
N GLY A 52 23.08 -8.58 7.56
CA GLY A 52 21.76 -8.38 6.91
C GLY A 52 20.81 -7.50 7.70
N LYS A 53 21.32 -6.68 8.66
CA LYS A 53 20.48 -5.72 9.40
C LYS A 53 20.45 -4.38 8.70
N ILE A 54 19.27 -3.75 8.67
CA ILE A 54 19.13 -2.35 8.24
C ILE A 54 19.59 -1.46 9.41
N THR A 55 20.58 -0.63 9.15
CA THR A 55 21.22 0.22 10.18
C THR A 55 20.77 1.67 10.07
N ALA A 56 20.37 2.24 11.19
CA ALA A 56 20.20 3.69 11.34
C ALA A 56 21.33 4.23 12.19
N MET A 57 22.02 5.26 11.70
CA MET A 57 23.09 5.95 12.40
C MET A 57 22.68 7.38 12.72
N THR A 58 22.82 7.80 13.96
CA THR A 58 22.58 9.20 14.37
C THR A 58 23.88 9.91 14.64
N GLY A 59 23.99 11.18 14.27
CA GLY A 59 25.19 11.98 14.54
C GLY A 59 24.91 13.48 14.40
N ASP A 60 25.74 14.29 15.05
CA ASP A 60 25.65 15.75 15.08
C ASP A 60 26.90 16.45 14.56
N GLY A 61 28.04 15.73 14.53
CA GLY A 61 29.33 16.28 14.20
C GLY A 61 29.88 15.95 12.81
N VAL A 62 30.91 16.68 12.41
CA VAL A 62 31.66 16.43 11.18
C VAL A 62 32.26 15.03 11.16
N ASN A 63 32.67 14.53 12.33
CA ASN A 63 33.25 13.19 12.50
C ASN A 63 32.25 12.06 12.27
N ASP A 64 30.96 12.35 12.29
CA ASP A 64 29.88 11.38 12.08
C ASP A 64 29.49 11.25 10.61
N ALA A 65 29.79 12.27 9.80
CA ALA A 65 29.38 12.34 8.41
C ALA A 65 29.71 11.10 7.58
N PRO A 66 30.91 10.50 7.67
CA PRO A 66 31.21 9.27 6.92
C PRO A 66 30.36 8.07 7.37
N ALA A 67 30.08 7.93 8.67
CA ALA A 67 29.23 6.87 9.19
C ALA A 67 27.74 7.09 8.88
N LEU A 68 27.27 8.35 8.90
CA LEU A 68 25.93 8.75 8.47
C LEU A 68 25.69 8.38 6.98
N LYS A 69 26.69 8.65 6.13
CA LYS A 69 26.61 8.32 4.70
C LYS A 69 26.69 6.81 4.43
N LYS A 70 27.39 6.04 5.28
CA LYS A 70 27.55 4.59 5.15
C LYS A 70 26.30 3.85 5.63
N ALA A 71 25.59 4.34 6.61
CA ALA A 71 24.38 3.73 7.15
C ALA A 71 23.25 3.69 6.09
N ASP A 72 22.35 2.71 6.21
CA ASP A 72 21.15 2.64 5.36
C ASP A 72 20.27 3.89 5.56
N ILE A 73 20.23 4.40 6.80
CA ILE A 73 19.54 5.64 7.16
C ILE A 73 20.45 6.47 8.07
N GLY A 74 21.15 7.46 7.50
CA GLY A 74 21.84 8.48 8.28
C GLY A 74 20.86 9.52 8.81
N VAL A 75 20.93 9.84 10.11
CA VAL A 75 20.04 10.79 10.78
C VAL A 75 20.89 11.87 11.46
N ALA A 76 20.78 13.11 10.99
CA ALA A 76 21.46 14.26 11.58
C ALA A 76 20.54 15.02 12.54
N MET A 77 21.14 15.65 13.55
CA MET A 77 20.46 16.60 14.42
C MET A 77 20.22 17.91 13.68
N GLY A 78 19.03 18.49 13.81
CA GLY A 78 18.64 19.71 13.10
C GLY A 78 19.08 20.97 13.82
N ILE A 79 19.03 20.98 15.15
CA ILE A 79 19.37 22.11 15.99
C ILE A 79 20.88 22.10 16.30
N THR A 80 21.38 21.00 16.85
CA THR A 80 22.77 20.85 17.30
C THR A 80 23.71 20.35 16.21
N GLY A 81 23.18 19.77 15.12
CA GLY A 81 23.97 19.19 14.04
C GLY A 81 24.69 20.22 13.17
N THR A 82 25.91 19.89 12.78
CA THR A 82 26.69 20.67 11.80
C THR A 82 26.11 20.54 10.40
N GLU A 83 26.35 21.54 9.54
CA GLU A 83 25.90 21.47 8.13
C GLU A 83 26.49 20.24 7.42
N VAL A 84 27.72 19.85 7.74
CA VAL A 84 28.38 18.67 7.17
C VAL A 84 27.64 17.37 7.57
N SER A 85 27.16 17.27 8.81
CA SER A 85 26.35 16.10 9.23
C SER A 85 24.98 16.09 8.58
N LYS A 86 24.35 17.25 8.40
CA LYS A 86 23.06 17.39 7.72
C LYS A 86 23.16 17.01 6.22
N ASP A 87 24.21 17.44 5.55
CA ASP A 87 24.46 17.12 4.13
C ASP A 87 24.74 15.62 3.91
N ALA A 88 25.35 14.97 4.90
CA ALA A 88 25.65 13.54 4.83
C ALA A 88 24.44 12.63 5.17
N ALA A 89 23.44 13.16 5.83
CA ALA A 89 22.31 12.40 6.37
C ALA A 89 21.15 12.28 5.37
N ALA A 90 20.45 11.14 5.42
CA ALA A 90 19.20 10.94 4.66
C ALA A 90 17.98 11.56 5.37
N MET A 91 18.08 11.84 6.66
CA MET A 91 17.03 12.42 7.50
C MET A 91 17.61 13.46 8.46
N ILE A 92 16.86 14.53 8.71
CA ILE A 92 17.23 15.57 9.68
C ILE A 92 16.12 15.66 10.74
N LEU A 93 16.49 15.53 12.02
CA LEU A 93 15.58 15.68 13.14
C LEU A 93 15.46 17.16 13.53
N THR A 94 14.40 17.81 13.14
CA THR A 94 14.19 19.25 13.39
C THR A 94 14.00 19.60 14.86
N ASP A 95 13.66 18.62 15.68
CA ASP A 95 13.43 18.75 17.13
C ASP A 95 14.54 18.11 18.00
N ASP A 96 15.59 17.57 17.38
CA ASP A 96 16.68 16.81 18.00
C ASP A 96 16.19 15.70 18.96
N ASN A 97 14.98 15.19 18.73
CA ASN A 97 14.36 14.19 19.60
C ASN A 97 14.44 12.80 18.98
N PHE A 98 15.17 11.91 19.62
CA PHE A 98 15.28 10.50 19.17
C PHE A 98 13.94 9.76 19.09
N ALA A 99 12.94 10.13 19.90
CA ALA A 99 11.61 9.54 19.81
C ALA A 99 10.93 9.82 18.44
N THR A 100 11.33 10.90 17.76
CA THR A 100 10.84 11.23 16.43
C THR A 100 11.33 10.23 15.36
N ILE A 101 12.47 9.56 15.58
CA ILE A 101 12.94 8.47 14.71
C ILE A 101 11.92 7.33 14.68
N ILE A 102 11.39 6.94 15.85
CA ILE A 102 10.38 5.88 15.94
C ILE A 102 9.12 6.25 15.15
N LYS A 103 8.68 7.52 15.28
CA LYS A 103 7.55 8.05 14.49
C LYS A 103 7.85 8.03 12.99
N ALA A 104 9.07 8.41 12.60
CA ALA A 104 9.50 8.39 11.20
C ALA A 104 9.52 6.96 10.62
N VAL A 105 10.01 5.98 11.38
CA VAL A 105 9.95 4.56 10.98
C VAL A 105 8.50 4.10 10.80
N CYS A 106 7.62 4.44 11.74
CA CYS A 106 6.20 4.10 11.66
C CYS A 106 5.55 4.74 10.44
N ASN A 107 5.81 6.02 10.18
CA ASN A 107 5.32 6.75 9.02
C ASN A 107 5.83 6.14 7.71
N GLY A 108 7.12 5.82 7.62
CA GLY A 108 7.71 5.18 6.43
C GLY A 108 7.06 3.83 6.12
N ARG A 109 6.83 2.99 7.13
CA ARG A 109 6.11 1.73 6.99
C ARG A 109 4.67 1.93 6.54
N ASN A 110 4.00 2.96 7.07
CA ASN A 110 2.63 3.31 6.66
C ASN A 110 2.57 3.78 5.21
N VAL A 111 3.45 4.69 4.80
CA VAL A 111 3.53 5.18 3.42
C VAL A 111 3.75 4.03 2.43
N TYR A 112 4.71 3.14 2.73
CA TYR A 112 4.95 1.96 1.89
C TYR A 112 3.72 1.06 1.77
N ARG A 113 3.04 0.79 2.90
CA ARG A 113 1.80 0.01 2.92
C ARG A 113 0.71 0.66 2.07
N ASN A 114 0.52 1.96 2.21
CA ASN A 114 -0.50 2.72 1.50
C ASN A 114 -0.22 2.73 -0.01
N ILE A 115 1.04 2.93 -0.43
CA ILE A 115 1.46 2.82 -1.83
C ILE A 115 1.16 1.42 -2.38
N LYS A 116 1.55 0.36 -1.66
CA LYS A 116 1.30 -1.04 -2.06
C LYS A 116 -0.19 -1.30 -2.24
N ASN A 117 -1.03 -0.82 -1.33
CA ASN A 117 -2.48 -0.97 -1.38
C ASN A 117 -3.10 -0.18 -2.55
N ALA A 118 -2.64 1.05 -2.80
CA ALA A 118 -3.10 1.85 -3.93
C ALA A 118 -2.76 1.20 -5.27
N ILE A 119 -1.54 0.68 -5.42
CA ILE A 119 -1.13 -0.07 -6.63
C ILE A 119 -1.99 -1.33 -6.77
N GLN A 120 -2.26 -2.06 -5.69
CA GLN A 120 -3.10 -3.26 -5.73
C GLN A 120 -4.54 -2.92 -6.13
N PHE A 121 -5.09 -1.80 -5.66
CA PHE A 121 -6.39 -1.29 -6.07
C PHE A 121 -6.45 -1.04 -7.57
N LEU A 122 -5.51 -0.27 -8.11
CA LEU A 122 -5.45 0.07 -9.53
C LEU A 122 -5.28 -1.17 -10.41
N LEU A 123 -4.35 -2.07 -10.07
CA LEU A 123 -4.06 -3.25 -10.86
C LEU A 123 -5.19 -4.27 -10.81
N SER A 124 -5.83 -4.51 -9.66
CA SER A 124 -6.97 -5.43 -9.56
C SER A 124 -8.19 -4.92 -10.34
N GLY A 125 -8.45 -3.62 -10.30
CA GLY A 125 -9.51 -3.01 -11.09
C GLY A 125 -9.27 -3.10 -12.59
N ASN A 126 -8.04 -2.85 -13.05
CA ASN A 126 -7.68 -2.98 -14.47
C ASN A 126 -7.74 -4.45 -14.93
N MET A 127 -7.29 -5.38 -14.08
CA MET A 127 -7.41 -6.81 -14.34
C MET A 127 -8.88 -7.22 -14.54
N ALA A 128 -9.81 -6.68 -13.75
CA ALA A 128 -11.24 -6.94 -13.91
C ALA A 128 -11.76 -6.51 -15.30
N GLY A 129 -11.38 -5.32 -15.76
CA GLY A 129 -11.72 -4.84 -17.10
C GLY A 129 -11.16 -5.73 -18.20
N ILE A 130 -9.87 -6.12 -18.09
CA ILE A 130 -9.20 -7.00 -19.06
C ILE A 130 -9.91 -8.36 -19.12
N LEU A 131 -10.20 -8.98 -17.97
CA LEU A 131 -10.88 -10.27 -17.91
C LEU A 131 -12.30 -10.22 -18.51
N ALA A 132 -13.04 -9.12 -18.26
CA ALA A 132 -14.37 -8.94 -18.84
C ALA A 132 -14.32 -8.82 -20.36
N VAL A 133 -13.38 -8.03 -20.90
CA VAL A 133 -13.19 -7.90 -22.36
C VAL A 133 -12.75 -9.22 -22.98
N LEU A 134 -11.75 -9.88 -22.37
CA LEU A 134 -11.24 -11.16 -22.86
C LEU A 134 -12.35 -12.24 -22.90
N TYR A 135 -13.15 -12.29 -21.83
CA TYR A 135 -14.31 -13.20 -21.78
C TYR A 135 -15.29 -12.96 -22.94
N CYS A 136 -15.68 -11.70 -23.16
CA CYS A 136 -16.61 -11.37 -24.26
C CYS A 136 -16.02 -11.71 -25.63
N CYS A 137 -14.71 -11.47 -25.85
CA CYS A 137 -14.03 -11.86 -27.09
C CYS A 137 -14.08 -13.36 -27.32
N VAL A 138 -13.77 -14.17 -26.30
CA VAL A 138 -13.77 -15.64 -26.41
C VAL A 138 -15.18 -16.18 -26.58
N ALA A 139 -16.19 -15.57 -25.93
CA ALA A 139 -17.58 -15.95 -26.03
C ALA A 139 -18.28 -15.46 -27.33
N GLY A 140 -17.58 -14.72 -28.19
CA GLY A 140 -18.17 -14.17 -29.43
C GLY A 140 -19.23 -13.09 -29.17
N LEU A 141 -19.17 -12.42 -28.01
CA LEU A 141 -20.09 -11.36 -27.58
C LEU A 141 -19.55 -9.97 -27.98
N PRO A 142 -20.44 -8.96 -28.08
CA PRO A 142 -20.01 -7.58 -28.26
C PRO A 142 -19.08 -7.13 -27.13
N ALA A 143 -18.23 -6.12 -27.39
CA ALA A 143 -17.36 -5.55 -26.38
C ALA A 143 -18.19 -4.99 -25.21
N PRO A 144 -17.83 -5.31 -23.94
CA PRO A 144 -18.63 -4.87 -22.79
C PRO A 144 -18.43 -3.40 -22.42
N PHE A 145 -17.42 -2.74 -23.00
CA PHE A 145 -17.09 -1.35 -22.74
C PHE A 145 -16.74 -0.59 -24.03
N ALA A 146 -17.16 0.65 -24.12
CA ALA A 146 -16.58 1.62 -25.04
C ALA A 146 -15.25 2.17 -24.48
N ALA A 147 -14.38 2.68 -25.35
CA ALA A 147 -13.12 3.28 -24.93
C ALA A 147 -13.31 4.44 -23.92
N VAL A 148 -14.37 5.24 -24.09
CA VAL A 148 -14.72 6.35 -23.20
C VAL A 148 -15.05 5.86 -21.77
N HIS A 149 -15.64 4.67 -21.63
CA HIS A 149 -15.94 4.07 -20.32
C HIS A 149 -14.66 3.78 -19.55
N LEU A 150 -13.67 3.15 -20.20
CA LEU A 150 -12.39 2.81 -19.59
C LEU A 150 -11.57 4.07 -19.26
N LEU A 151 -11.63 5.08 -20.13
CA LEU A 151 -10.98 6.35 -19.88
C LEU A 151 -11.58 7.06 -18.65
N PHE A 152 -12.91 7.10 -18.55
CA PHE A 152 -13.61 7.66 -17.41
C PHE A 152 -13.23 6.96 -16.11
N ILE A 153 -13.23 5.62 -16.10
CA ILE A 153 -12.87 4.83 -14.93
C ILE A 153 -11.44 5.16 -14.52
N ASN A 154 -10.47 5.02 -15.41
CA ASN A 154 -9.06 5.17 -15.07
C ASN A 154 -8.66 6.59 -14.69
N LEU A 155 -9.23 7.60 -15.34
CA LEU A 155 -8.85 9.00 -15.12
C LEU A 155 -9.63 9.64 -13.97
N LEU A 156 -10.95 9.42 -13.91
CA LEU A 156 -11.82 10.14 -12.96
C LEU A 156 -12.13 9.33 -11.71
N THR A 157 -12.60 8.08 -11.88
CA THR A 157 -13.11 7.32 -10.72
C THR A 157 -12.07 6.55 -9.96
N ASP A 158 -10.93 6.19 -10.56
CA ASP A 158 -9.86 5.46 -9.86
C ASP A 158 -8.85 6.36 -9.16
N SER A 159 -8.59 7.55 -9.71
CA SER A 159 -7.59 8.46 -9.15
C SER A 159 -7.92 8.90 -7.73
N LEU A 160 -9.19 9.21 -7.46
CA LEU A 160 -9.63 9.68 -6.15
C LEU A 160 -9.53 8.63 -5.05
N PRO A 161 -10.03 7.37 -5.23
CA PRO A 161 -9.84 6.32 -4.25
C PRO A 161 -8.37 5.94 -4.05
N ALA A 162 -7.55 5.93 -5.12
CA ALA A 162 -6.12 5.65 -5.01
C ALA A 162 -5.41 6.69 -4.15
N LEU A 163 -5.70 7.98 -4.32
CA LEU A 163 -5.20 9.04 -3.46
C LEU A 163 -5.69 8.90 -2.02
N ALA A 164 -6.97 8.58 -1.83
CA ALA A 164 -7.55 8.41 -0.51
C ALA A 164 -6.92 7.22 0.26
N ILE A 165 -6.59 6.13 -0.43
CA ILE A 165 -5.83 5.00 0.14
C ILE A 165 -4.41 5.46 0.52
N GLY A 166 -3.78 6.30 -0.31
CA GLY A 166 -2.47 6.89 -0.02
C GLY A 166 -2.46 7.77 1.24
N MET A 167 -3.59 8.36 1.58
CA MET A 167 -3.77 9.23 2.76
C MET A 167 -4.30 8.49 4.01
N GLU A 168 -4.26 7.17 4.04
CA GLU A 168 -4.69 6.40 5.21
C GLU A 168 -3.80 6.72 6.42
N SER A 169 -4.44 6.87 7.58
CA SER A 169 -3.77 7.26 8.82
C SER A 169 -2.74 6.21 9.28
N VAL A 170 -1.78 6.70 10.05
CA VAL A 170 -0.71 5.86 10.62
C VAL A 170 -1.31 4.88 11.64
N ASP A 171 -0.92 3.62 11.53
CA ASP A 171 -1.26 2.56 12.48
C ASP A 171 0.00 2.21 13.29
N GLU A 172 0.04 2.56 14.57
CA GLU A 172 1.17 2.30 15.45
C GLU A 172 1.52 0.81 15.59
N ARG A 173 0.55 -0.08 15.32
CA ARG A 173 0.79 -1.53 15.29
C ARG A 173 1.82 -1.96 14.24
N LEU A 174 2.08 -1.11 13.23
CA LEU A 174 3.13 -1.36 12.24
C LEU A 174 4.54 -1.43 12.85
N LEU A 175 4.75 -0.87 14.04
CA LEU A 175 6.03 -0.99 14.74
C LEU A 175 6.28 -2.41 15.25
N GLN A 176 5.22 -3.20 15.46
CA GLN A 176 5.30 -4.59 15.89
C GLN A 176 5.58 -5.57 14.74
N ASP A 177 5.34 -5.13 13.50
CA ASP A 177 5.64 -5.93 12.31
C ASP A 177 7.17 -6.13 12.20
N THR A 178 7.58 -7.32 11.77
CA THR A 178 8.98 -7.61 11.47
C THR A 178 9.50 -6.67 10.39
N PRO A 179 10.79 -6.25 10.45
CA PRO A 179 11.41 -5.49 9.38
C PRO A 179 11.26 -6.23 8.04
N ARG A 180 10.95 -5.47 7.00
CA ARG A 180 10.83 -6.01 5.64
C ARG A 180 12.22 -6.36 5.09
N ASP A 181 12.33 -7.45 4.36
CA ASP A 181 13.52 -7.77 3.59
C ASP A 181 13.71 -6.71 2.48
N PRO A 182 14.87 -6.04 2.38
CA PRO A 182 15.17 -5.08 1.33
C PRO A 182 15.06 -5.67 -0.08
N SER A 183 15.30 -6.97 -0.24
CA SER A 183 15.21 -7.69 -1.52
C SER A 183 13.76 -8.04 -1.91
N GLU A 184 12.77 -7.89 -1.01
CA GLU A 184 11.38 -8.21 -1.30
C GLU A 184 10.80 -7.30 -2.38
N LYS A 185 10.42 -7.91 -3.50
CA LYS A 185 9.76 -7.20 -4.61
C LYS A 185 8.37 -6.72 -4.18
N LEU A 186 7.98 -5.53 -4.63
CA LEU A 186 6.65 -4.97 -4.39
C LEU A 186 5.55 -5.90 -4.93
N LEU A 187 5.76 -6.48 -6.12
CA LEU A 187 4.89 -7.45 -6.77
C LEU A 187 5.32 -8.88 -6.39
N ASN A 188 5.09 -9.27 -5.15
CA ASN A 188 5.32 -10.64 -4.70
C ASN A 188 4.16 -11.58 -5.07
N SER A 189 4.35 -12.90 -4.93
CA SER A 189 3.34 -13.91 -5.30
C SER A 189 1.99 -13.70 -4.59
N SER A 190 2.00 -13.27 -3.34
CA SER A 190 0.78 -12.95 -2.59
C SER A 190 0.05 -11.75 -3.18
N PHE A 191 0.78 -10.73 -3.63
CA PHE A 191 0.21 -9.57 -4.30
C PHE A 191 -0.47 -9.96 -5.61
N ILE A 192 0.22 -10.75 -6.46
CA ILE A 192 -0.31 -11.22 -7.75
C ILE A 192 -1.55 -12.09 -7.54
N ARG A 193 -1.50 -13.03 -6.59
CA ARG A 193 -2.65 -13.87 -6.23
C ARG A 193 -3.86 -13.03 -5.83
N ASN A 194 -3.69 -12.06 -4.94
CA ASN A 194 -4.77 -11.20 -4.49
C ASN A 194 -5.33 -10.33 -5.63
N MET A 195 -4.45 -9.79 -6.48
CA MET A 195 -4.85 -9.04 -7.67
C MET A 195 -5.73 -9.87 -8.61
N LEU A 196 -5.36 -11.14 -8.85
CA LEU A 196 -6.14 -12.06 -9.68
C LEU A 196 -7.48 -12.40 -9.03
N ILE A 197 -7.51 -12.70 -7.72
CA ILE A 197 -8.75 -13.03 -7.00
C ILE A 197 -9.72 -11.84 -7.06
N TYR A 198 -9.27 -10.64 -6.69
CA TYR A 198 -10.14 -9.45 -6.69
C TYR A 198 -10.58 -9.07 -8.10
N GLY A 199 -9.64 -9.08 -9.04
CA GLY A 199 -9.93 -8.82 -10.45
C GLY A 199 -10.96 -9.79 -11.01
N SER A 200 -10.84 -11.10 -10.74
CA SER A 200 -11.79 -12.11 -11.18
C SER A 200 -13.17 -11.94 -10.56
N MET A 201 -13.25 -11.60 -9.25
CA MET A 201 -14.54 -11.36 -8.60
C MET A 201 -15.27 -10.16 -9.19
N ILE A 202 -14.57 -9.06 -9.40
CA ILE A 202 -15.14 -7.84 -10.01
C ILE A 202 -15.51 -8.11 -11.46
N ALA A 203 -14.69 -8.85 -12.22
CA ALA A 203 -15.01 -9.27 -13.59
C ALA A 203 -16.29 -10.10 -13.65
N ALA A 204 -16.44 -11.08 -12.75
CA ALA A 204 -17.60 -11.94 -12.69
C ALA A 204 -18.92 -11.16 -12.50
N VAL A 205 -18.97 -10.24 -11.53
CA VAL A 205 -20.17 -9.42 -11.31
C VAL A 205 -20.42 -8.45 -12.47
N THR A 206 -19.36 -7.95 -13.11
CA THR A 206 -19.46 -7.10 -14.30
C THR A 206 -20.02 -7.86 -15.51
N ILE A 207 -19.54 -9.07 -15.75
CA ILE A 207 -20.03 -9.96 -16.81
C ILE A 207 -21.49 -10.34 -16.55
N THR A 208 -21.85 -10.64 -15.28
CA THR A 208 -23.22 -10.90 -14.89
C THR A 208 -24.15 -9.72 -15.21
N ALA A 209 -23.70 -8.49 -14.87
CA ALA A 209 -24.45 -7.28 -15.22
C ALA A 209 -24.59 -7.08 -16.73
N PHE A 210 -23.55 -7.41 -17.50
CA PHE A 210 -23.59 -7.37 -18.97
C PHE A 210 -24.64 -8.32 -19.55
N TYR A 211 -24.75 -9.55 -19.04
CA TYR A 211 -25.79 -10.50 -19.45
C TYR A 211 -27.20 -10.05 -19.05
N LEU A 212 -27.36 -9.48 -17.85
CA LEU A 212 -28.65 -8.94 -17.42
C LEU A 212 -29.13 -7.76 -18.27
N GLY A 213 -28.20 -7.08 -18.94
CA GLY A 213 -28.49 -6.01 -19.88
C GLY A 213 -28.85 -6.47 -21.30
N ASP A 214 -28.89 -7.78 -21.56
CA ASP A 214 -29.18 -8.43 -22.85
C ASP A 214 -28.21 -7.98 -23.96
N PRO A 215 -27.01 -8.56 -24.00
CA PRO A 215 -25.98 -8.18 -24.98
C PRO A 215 -26.29 -8.55 -26.41
N VAL A 216 -27.34 -9.36 -26.65
CA VAL A 216 -27.75 -9.78 -28.00
C VAL A 216 -28.76 -8.80 -28.60
N HIS A 217 -29.77 -8.40 -27.83
CA HIS A 217 -30.86 -7.55 -28.34
C HIS A 217 -30.69 -6.07 -27.96
N THR A 218 -30.07 -5.78 -26.81
CA THR A 218 -29.88 -4.41 -26.30
C THR A 218 -28.44 -4.14 -25.88
N VAL A 219 -27.51 -4.24 -26.85
CA VAL A 219 -26.05 -4.10 -26.61
C VAL A 219 -25.69 -2.86 -25.79
N GLN A 220 -26.30 -1.71 -26.11
CA GLN A 220 -26.00 -0.46 -25.42
C GLN A 220 -26.41 -0.48 -23.94
N THR A 221 -27.54 -1.13 -23.61
CA THR A 221 -27.97 -1.33 -22.22
C THR A 221 -27.03 -2.26 -21.48
N ALA A 222 -26.62 -3.36 -22.12
CA ALA A 222 -25.66 -4.29 -21.56
C ALA A 222 -24.31 -3.62 -21.26
N MET A 223 -23.78 -2.83 -22.20
CA MET A 223 -22.56 -2.03 -22.02
C MET A 223 -22.70 -1.04 -20.87
N THR A 224 -23.87 -0.37 -20.75
CA THR A 224 -24.11 0.61 -19.69
C THR A 224 -24.17 -0.08 -18.32
N MET A 225 -24.83 -1.23 -18.21
CA MET A 225 -24.88 -2.01 -16.98
C MET A 225 -23.50 -2.53 -16.58
N ALA A 226 -22.70 -3.03 -17.52
CA ALA A 226 -21.32 -3.45 -17.28
C ALA A 226 -20.44 -2.29 -16.81
N PHE A 227 -20.50 -1.15 -17.49
CA PHE A 227 -19.77 0.06 -17.13
C PHE A 227 -20.14 0.57 -15.72
N ALA A 228 -21.42 0.68 -15.43
CA ALA A 228 -21.89 1.14 -14.13
C ALA A 228 -21.52 0.18 -13.00
N THR A 229 -21.62 -1.13 -13.24
CA THR A 229 -21.25 -2.17 -12.27
C THR A 229 -19.74 -2.19 -12.02
N LEU A 230 -18.92 -2.14 -13.08
CA LEU A 230 -17.47 -2.09 -12.94
C LEU A 230 -17.02 -0.86 -12.15
N THR A 231 -17.56 0.32 -12.52
CA THR A 231 -17.24 1.58 -11.83
C THR A 231 -17.59 1.51 -10.35
N LEU A 232 -18.82 1.11 -10.03
CA LEU A 232 -19.30 1.09 -8.65
C LEU A 232 -18.60 -0.01 -7.82
N ALA A 233 -18.36 -1.20 -8.39
CA ALA A 233 -17.61 -2.27 -7.73
C ALA A 233 -16.17 -1.86 -7.40
N ARG A 234 -15.50 -1.10 -8.29
CA ARG A 234 -14.17 -0.55 -8.03
C ARG A 234 -14.19 0.48 -6.91
N LEU A 235 -15.19 1.37 -6.87
CA LEU A 235 -15.36 2.34 -5.78
C LEU A 235 -15.52 1.63 -4.43
N PHE A 236 -16.34 0.59 -4.36
CA PHE A 236 -16.48 -0.24 -3.16
C PHE A 236 -15.18 -0.97 -2.81
N HIS A 237 -14.47 -1.50 -3.81
CA HIS A 237 -13.19 -2.20 -3.62
C HIS A 237 -12.12 -1.29 -3.01
N GLY A 238 -12.17 0.03 -3.27
CA GLY A 238 -11.31 1.00 -2.61
C GLY A 238 -11.37 0.94 -1.09
N PHE A 239 -12.53 0.69 -0.50
CA PHE A 239 -12.66 0.49 0.95
C PHE A 239 -11.99 -0.81 1.43
N ASN A 240 -12.07 -1.89 0.66
CA ASN A 240 -11.48 -3.19 1.05
C ASN A 240 -9.95 -3.14 1.13
N LEU A 241 -9.31 -2.27 0.34
CA LEU A 241 -7.84 -2.17 0.27
C LEU A 241 -7.23 -1.11 1.19
N ARG A 242 -8.04 -0.39 1.98
CA ARG A 242 -7.55 0.58 2.97
C ARG A 242 -6.71 -0.09 4.05
N SER A 243 -7.07 -1.29 4.47
CA SER A 243 -6.40 -1.99 5.57
C SER A 243 -6.54 -3.50 5.45
N LYS A 244 -5.62 -4.21 6.11
CA LYS A 244 -5.69 -5.67 6.30
C LYS A 244 -6.80 -6.11 7.27
N TYR A 245 -7.41 -5.18 7.99
CA TYR A 245 -8.48 -5.47 8.95
C TYR A 245 -9.85 -5.23 8.33
N SER A 246 -10.85 -5.98 8.79
CA SER A 246 -12.23 -5.81 8.34
C SER A 246 -12.71 -4.35 8.51
N LEU A 247 -13.43 -3.84 7.52
CA LEU A 247 -14.05 -2.50 7.52
C LEU A 247 -14.88 -2.24 8.78
N VAL A 248 -15.54 -3.28 9.32
CA VAL A 248 -16.32 -3.20 10.56
C VAL A 248 -15.45 -2.88 11.77
N ARG A 249 -14.19 -3.36 11.78
CA ARG A 249 -13.26 -3.17 12.90
C ARG A 249 -12.56 -1.83 12.88
N ILE A 250 -12.34 -1.25 11.69
CA ILE A 250 -11.63 0.03 11.53
C ILE A 250 -12.62 1.20 11.56
N GLY A 251 -13.87 0.95 11.16
CA GLY A 251 -14.89 1.96 10.95
C GLY A 251 -14.79 2.61 9.56
N LEU A 252 -15.93 2.74 8.89
CA LEU A 252 -16.02 3.36 7.56
C LEU A 252 -15.55 4.82 7.58
N CYS A 253 -15.80 5.53 8.69
CA CYS A 253 -15.51 6.96 8.84
C CYS A 253 -14.08 7.29 9.29
N SER A 254 -13.19 6.30 9.48
CA SER A 254 -11.81 6.55 9.95
C SER A 254 -10.98 7.36 8.93
N ASN A 255 -11.26 7.22 7.64
CA ASN A 255 -10.64 8.03 6.59
C ASN A 255 -11.72 8.82 5.83
N ARG A 256 -11.81 10.12 6.12
CA ARG A 256 -12.78 11.04 5.49
C ARG A 256 -12.57 11.15 3.97
N TRP A 257 -11.31 11.08 3.52
CA TRP A 257 -10.98 11.18 2.10
C TRP A 257 -11.50 10.01 1.28
N SER A 258 -11.54 8.80 1.87
CA SER A 258 -12.15 7.63 1.21
C SER A 258 -13.66 7.80 1.02
N ILE A 259 -14.36 8.42 1.98
CA ILE A 259 -15.80 8.70 1.85
C ILE A 259 -16.04 9.77 0.78
N VAL A 260 -15.22 10.83 0.78
CA VAL A 260 -15.31 11.90 -0.23
C VAL A 260 -15.03 11.32 -1.62
N ALA A 261 -13.97 10.54 -1.78
CA ALA A 261 -13.63 9.92 -3.06
C ALA A 261 -14.75 9.01 -3.58
N PHE A 262 -15.34 8.18 -2.70
CA PHE A 262 -16.50 7.36 -3.03
C PHE A 262 -17.69 8.20 -3.45
N GLY A 263 -18.07 9.21 -2.66
CA GLY A 263 -19.20 10.09 -2.93
C GLY A 263 -19.05 10.84 -4.27
N VAL A 264 -17.85 11.37 -4.55
CA VAL A 264 -17.57 12.04 -5.83
C VAL A 264 -17.63 11.03 -6.98
N GLY A 265 -17.05 9.82 -6.82
CA GLY A 265 -17.12 8.79 -7.86
C GLY A 265 -18.54 8.35 -8.18
N VAL A 266 -19.37 8.15 -7.15
CA VAL A 266 -20.81 7.85 -7.33
C VAL A 266 -21.55 9.02 -7.99
N LEU A 267 -21.29 10.25 -7.55
CA LEU A 267 -21.89 11.45 -8.17
C LEU A 267 -21.55 11.56 -9.66
N LEU A 268 -20.28 11.36 -10.02
CA LEU A 268 -19.85 11.38 -11.42
C LEU A 268 -20.56 10.30 -12.26
N LEU A 269 -20.66 9.07 -11.71
CA LEU A 269 -21.38 7.99 -12.38
C LEU A 269 -22.87 8.35 -12.58
N VAL A 270 -23.54 8.88 -11.55
CA VAL A 270 -24.93 9.31 -11.62
C VAL A 270 -25.11 10.42 -12.65
N LEU A 271 -24.20 11.39 -12.70
CA LEU A 271 -24.25 12.46 -13.72
C LEU A 271 -24.17 11.90 -15.14
N VAL A 272 -23.26 10.92 -15.38
CA VAL A 272 -23.17 10.25 -16.69
C VAL A 272 -24.46 9.50 -17.04
N LEU A 273 -25.08 8.84 -16.09
CA LEU A 273 -26.29 8.05 -16.34
C LEU A 273 -27.59 8.90 -16.42
N CYS A 274 -27.65 10.02 -15.72
CA CYS A 274 -28.87 10.84 -15.64
C CYS A 274 -28.93 11.97 -16.66
N ILE A 275 -27.81 12.61 -17.01
CA ILE A 275 -27.75 13.73 -17.90
C ILE A 275 -27.81 13.26 -19.38
N PRO A 276 -28.81 13.64 -20.19
CA PRO A 276 -28.92 13.13 -21.57
C PRO A 276 -27.69 13.41 -22.45
N ALA A 277 -27.11 14.60 -22.34
CA ALA A 277 -25.92 14.99 -23.10
C ALA A 277 -24.69 14.13 -22.69
N ALA A 278 -24.52 13.87 -21.39
CA ALA A 278 -23.45 12.99 -20.91
C ALA A 278 -23.68 11.55 -21.35
N ARG A 279 -24.91 11.02 -21.25
CA ARG A 279 -25.25 9.68 -21.75
C ARG A 279 -24.88 9.50 -23.22
N SER A 280 -25.23 10.47 -24.05
CA SER A 280 -24.88 10.43 -25.48
C SER A 280 -23.37 10.40 -25.71
N ALA A 281 -22.61 11.24 -25.00
CA ALA A 281 -21.15 11.29 -25.10
C ALA A 281 -20.48 9.98 -24.64
N PHE A 282 -21.08 9.31 -23.67
CA PHE A 282 -20.58 8.03 -23.13
C PHE A 282 -21.20 6.80 -23.82
N ALA A 283 -21.96 6.97 -24.90
CA ALA A 283 -22.69 5.88 -25.56
C ALA A 283 -23.48 5.02 -24.56
N ALA A 284 -24.02 5.63 -23.50
CA ALA A 284 -24.78 4.96 -22.47
C ALA A 284 -26.30 5.04 -22.75
N SER A 285 -27.05 4.04 -22.28
CA SER A 285 -28.52 4.02 -22.35
C SER A 285 -29.15 4.39 -20.99
N SER A 286 -30.43 4.72 -21.01
CA SER A 286 -31.20 4.88 -19.76
C SER A 286 -31.45 3.51 -19.13
N LEU A 287 -31.16 3.37 -17.86
CA LEU A 287 -31.43 2.16 -17.08
C LEU A 287 -32.81 2.27 -16.40
N THR A 288 -33.53 1.14 -16.37
CA THR A 288 -34.74 1.01 -15.55
C THR A 288 -34.41 0.94 -14.07
N GLY A 289 -35.39 1.20 -13.19
CA GLY A 289 -35.18 1.10 -11.75
C GLY A 289 -34.68 -0.32 -11.31
N ALA A 290 -35.22 -1.38 -11.92
CA ALA A 290 -34.76 -2.74 -11.64
C ALA A 290 -33.30 -2.98 -12.05
N GLN A 291 -32.88 -2.48 -13.22
CA GLN A 291 -31.50 -2.55 -13.71
C GLN A 291 -30.53 -1.75 -12.80
N THR A 292 -30.95 -0.58 -12.36
CA THR A 292 -30.14 0.23 -11.42
C THR A 292 -29.95 -0.47 -10.08
N VAL A 293 -30.99 -1.10 -9.54
CA VAL A 293 -30.89 -1.93 -8.32
C VAL A 293 -29.98 -3.13 -8.54
N SER A 294 -30.09 -3.83 -9.68
CA SER A 294 -29.22 -4.96 -10.01
C SER A 294 -27.74 -4.53 -10.08
N VAL A 295 -27.44 -3.38 -10.68
CA VAL A 295 -26.09 -2.81 -10.73
C VAL A 295 -25.57 -2.55 -9.32
N ALA A 296 -26.36 -1.93 -8.44
CA ALA A 296 -25.95 -1.61 -7.08
C ALA A 296 -25.69 -2.87 -6.24
N VAL A 297 -26.58 -3.86 -6.33
CA VAL A 297 -26.44 -5.15 -5.63
C VAL A 297 -25.19 -5.90 -6.11
N LEU A 298 -25.03 -6.09 -7.42
CA LEU A 298 -23.88 -6.78 -8.00
C LEU A 298 -22.55 -6.11 -7.65
N ALA A 299 -22.51 -4.78 -7.70
CA ALA A 299 -21.30 -4.03 -7.36
C ALA A 299 -20.91 -4.17 -5.87
N GLY A 300 -21.86 -4.34 -4.97
CA GLY A 300 -21.61 -4.54 -3.54
C GLY A 300 -21.13 -5.95 -3.17
N LEU A 301 -21.48 -6.98 -3.96
CA LEU A 301 -21.17 -8.39 -3.64
C LEU A 301 -19.67 -8.66 -3.39
N PRO A 302 -18.71 -8.21 -4.20
CA PRO A 302 -17.29 -8.44 -3.95
C PRO A 302 -16.85 -7.89 -2.60
N THR A 303 -17.39 -6.73 -2.18
CA THR A 303 -17.04 -6.09 -0.92
C THR A 303 -17.52 -6.85 0.29
N ILE A 304 -18.60 -7.61 0.18
CA ILE A 304 -19.10 -8.47 1.26
C ILE A 304 -18.30 -9.77 1.32
N ILE A 305 -17.95 -10.36 0.17
CA ILE A 305 -17.27 -11.65 0.09
C ILE A 305 -15.79 -11.56 0.50
N ILE A 306 -15.09 -10.48 0.10
CA ILE A 306 -13.66 -10.29 0.36
C ILE A 306 -13.31 -10.34 1.86
N PRO A 307 -13.98 -9.60 2.77
CA PRO A 307 -13.68 -9.65 4.21
C PRO A 307 -13.93 -11.03 4.84
N VAL A 308 -14.93 -11.77 4.35
CA VAL A 308 -15.24 -13.12 4.83
C VAL A 308 -14.12 -14.10 4.47
N SER A 309 -13.58 -14.03 3.25
CA SER A 309 -12.46 -14.87 2.81
C SER A 309 -11.18 -14.61 3.61
N TYR A 310 -10.88 -13.36 3.98
CA TYR A 310 -9.72 -13.02 4.81
C TYR A 310 -9.80 -13.59 6.23
N THR A 311 -10.97 -13.60 6.83
CA THR A 311 -11.17 -14.17 8.18
C THR A 311 -10.97 -15.68 8.16
N HIS A 312 -11.40 -16.38 7.13
CA HIS A 312 -11.23 -17.83 7.00
C HIS A 312 -9.78 -18.24 6.71
N LEU A 313 -9.08 -17.56 5.82
CA LEU A 313 -7.68 -17.87 5.49
C LEU A 313 -6.74 -17.65 6.70
N ARG A 314 -6.95 -16.59 7.46
CA ARG A 314 -6.16 -16.31 8.66
C ARG A 314 -6.44 -17.27 9.82
N ALA A 315 -7.66 -17.77 9.94
CA ALA A 315 -8.00 -18.80 10.93
C ALA A 315 -7.32 -20.15 10.64
N HIS A 316 -6.96 -20.41 9.38
CA HIS A 316 -6.17 -21.58 8.98
C HIS A 316 -4.67 -21.40 9.22
N GLU A 317 -4.11 -20.21 8.97
CA GLU A 317 -2.69 -19.92 9.22
C GLU A 317 -2.34 -19.92 10.73
N THR A 318 -3.25 -19.44 11.58
CA THR A 318 -3.07 -19.46 13.06
C THR A 318 -3.27 -20.84 13.67
N LYS A 319 -3.86 -21.81 12.96
CA LYS A 319 -3.97 -23.22 13.41
C LYS A 319 -2.80 -24.10 12.92
N ALA A 320 -1.98 -23.60 12.01
CA ALA A 320 -0.84 -24.32 11.45
C ALA A 320 0.54 -23.93 12.05
N ASN A 321 0.55 -22.95 12.95
CA ASN A 321 1.66 -22.60 13.85
C ASN A 321 1.22 -22.85 15.31
#